data_458165a962aa19fe37dc42e4de8fb938
#
_entry.id   458165a962aa19fe37dc42e4de8fb938
#
_cell.length_a   1.000
_cell.length_b   1.000
_cell.length_c   1.000
_cell.angle_alpha   90.00
_cell.angle_beta   90.00
_cell.angle_gamma   90.00
#
_symmetry.space_group_name_H-M   'P 1'
#
loop_
_entity.id
_entity.type
_entity.pdbx_description
1 polymer ?
#
loop_
_entity_poly.entity_id
_entity_poly.type
_entity_poly.pdbx_seq_one_letter_code
_entity_poly.pdbx_strand_id
1 'polypeptide(L)'
;MKKLGIERRTLTAGKNKALFDPTAPFTPEQKAHVQSMLDELHRQFITVVKEGRGQRLKESPDMFSGLVWTGERSIALGLADGLGSVDSVARDVLNTEAVIDYSDYSPLQKFFRQIGAEAMGGAWQQLESRFAAQQTLRVE
;
A
#
# COMPACT_ATOMS: atom_id res chain seq x y z
N MET A 1 -8.43 -32.17 -6.00
CA MET A 1 -9.86 -32.46 -6.24
C MET A 1 -10.09 -33.95 -6.58
N LYS A 2 -9.41 -34.56 -7.55
CA LYS A 2 -9.60 -35.99 -7.88
C LYS A 2 -9.43 -36.94 -6.68
N LYS A 3 -8.50 -36.67 -5.75
CA LYS A 3 -8.32 -37.53 -4.54
C LYS A 3 -9.48 -37.42 -3.53
N LEU A 4 -10.33 -36.42 -3.65
CA LEU A 4 -11.49 -36.19 -2.75
C LEU A 4 -12.82 -36.52 -3.45
N GLY A 5 -12.79 -37.10 -4.65
CA GLY A 5 -14.00 -37.46 -5.41
C GLY A 5 -14.83 -36.24 -5.86
N ILE A 6 -14.24 -35.01 -5.85
CA ILE A 6 -14.93 -33.79 -6.26
C ILE A 6 -14.72 -33.59 -7.75
N GLU A 7 -15.81 -33.56 -8.51
CA GLU A 7 -15.83 -33.23 -9.94
C GLU A 7 -16.38 -31.82 -10.12
N ARG A 8 -15.63 -30.96 -10.82
CA ARG A 8 -16.09 -29.64 -11.22
C ARG A 8 -16.53 -29.65 -12.69
N ARG A 9 -17.77 -29.30 -12.96
CA ARG A 9 -18.33 -29.14 -14.29
C ARG A 9 -18.48 -27.70 -14.64
N THR A 10 -17.60 -27.16 -15.53
CA THR A 10 -17.63 -25.78 -15.97
C THR A 10 -18.21 -25.67 -17.36
N LEU A 11 -19.31 -24.93 -17.51
CA LEU A 11 -19.91 -24.61 -18.80
C LEU A 11 -19.58 -23.11 -19.09
N THR A 12 -19.00 -22.84 -20.25
CA THR A 12 -18.62 -21.49 -20.65
C THR A 12 -19.11 -21.16 -22.06
N ALA A 13 -19.59 -19.93 -22.24
CA ALA A 13 -19.80 -19.38 -23.56
C ALA A 13 -18.56 -18.57 -23.96
N GLY A 14 -17.76 -19.09 -24.90
CA GLY A 14 -16.50 -18.56 -25.35
C GLY A 14 -15.28 -19.40 -24.95
N LYS A 15 -14.40 -19.66 -25.92
CA LYS A 15 -13.26 -20.57 -25.83
C LYS A 15 -12.31 -20.29 -24.64
N ASN A 16 -12.13 -19.02 -24.30
CA ASN A 16 -11.16 -18.59 -23.28
C ASN A 16 -11.81 -18.04 -22.01
N LYS A 17 -13.11 -18.23 -21.81
CA LYS A 17 -13.83 -17.68 -20.66
C LYS A 17 -13.32 -18.19 -19.31
N ALA A 18 -12.75 -19.41 -19.29
CA ALA A 18 -12.15 -20.02 -18.11
C ALA A 18 -10.61 -19.95 -18.12
N LEU A 19 -10.03 -18.94 -18.78
CA LEU A 19 -8.58 -18.80 -18.93
C LEU A 19 -7.82 -18.82 -17.59
N PHE A 20 -8.38 -18.23 -16.54
CA PHE A 20 -7.78 -18.17 -15.21
C PHE A 20 -8.41 -19.13 -14.21
N ASP A 21 -8.96 -20.25 -14.66
CA ASP A 21 -9.47 -21.29 -13.76
C ASP A 21 -8.29 -21.97 -13.02
N PRO A 22 -8.18 -21.83 -11.69
CA PRO A 22 -7.07 -22.37 -10.92
C PRO A 22 -7.04 -23.91 -10.89
N THR A 23 -8.12 -24.56 -11.37
CA THR A 23 -8.24 -26.02 -11.38
C THR A 23 -7.88 -26.65 -12.72
N ALA A 24 -7.66 -25.84 -13.76
CA ALA A 24 -7.29 -26.31 -15.09
C ALA A 24 -5.89 -25.81 -15.48
N PRO A 25 -5.03 -26.66 -16.08
CA PRO A 25 -3.74 -26.19 -16.60
C PRO A 25 -3.95 -25.31 -17.83
N PHE A 26 -3.06 -24.33 -18.00
CA PHE A 26 -3.03 -23.52 -19.23
C PHE A 26 -2.66 -24.37 -20.45
N THR A 27 -3.34 -24.15 -21.56
CA THR A 27 -2.84 -24.61 -22.86
C THR A 27 -1.62 -23.78 -23.29
N PRO A 28 -0.77 -24.30 -24.23
CA PRO A 28 0.35 -23.53 -24.76
C PRO A 28 -0.07 -22.18 -25.34
N GLU A 29 -1.18 -22.14 -26.06
CA GLU A 29 -1.71 -20.92 -26.68
C GLU A 29 -2.18 -19.91 -25.62
N GLN A 30 -2.87 -20.39 -24.57
CA GLN A 30 -3.31 -19.55 -23.45
C GLN A 30 -2.12 -18.98 -22.69
N LYS A 31 -1.09 -19.81 -22.45
CA LYS A 31 0.14 -19.37 -21.81
C LYS A 31 0.85 -18.29 -22.63
N ALA A 32 0.98 -18.49 -23.94
CA ALA A 32 1.60 -17.51 -24.84
C ALA A 32 0.83 -16.19 -24.85
N HIS A 33 -0.50 -16.23 -24.89
CA HIS A 33 -1.33 -15.04 -24.86
C HIS A 33 -1.18 -14.27 -23.54
N VAL A 34 -1.23 -14.96 -22.40
CA VAL A 34 -1.05 -14.33 -21.07
C VAL A 34 0.35 -13.73 -20.95
N GLN A 35 1.39 -14.44 -21.42
CA GLN A 35 2.76 -13.92 -21.41
C GLN A 35 2.89 -12.65 -22.26
N SER A 36 2.34 -12.62 -23.47
CA SER A 36 2.34 -11.45 -24.34
C SER A 36 1.66 -10.25 -23.67
N MET A 37 0.53 -10.47 -22.98
CA MET A 37 -0.17 -9.43 -22.24
C MET A 37 0.67 -8.91 -21.07
N LEU A 38 1.34 -9.79 -20.32
CA LEU A 38 2.23 -9.40 -19.21
C LEU A 38 3.43 -8.58 -19.71
N ASP A 39 4.04 -8.99 -20.82
CA ASP A 39 5.16 -8.28 -21.43
C ASP A 39 4.75 -6.89 -21.93
N GLU A 40 3.53 -6.75 -22.45
CA GLU A 40 2.99 -5.46 -22.87
C GLU A 40 2.75 -4.54 -21.66
N LEU A 41 2.08 -5.03 -20.62
CA LEU A 41 1.85 -4.27 -19.40
C LEU A 41 3.16 -3.86 -18.72
N HIS A 42 4.15 -4.76 -18.70
CA HIS A 42 5.47 -4.47 -18.15
C HIS A 42 6.18 -3.35 -18.93
N ARG A 43 6.13 -3.37 -20.25
CA ARG A 43 6.68 -2.28 -21.08
C ARG A 43 5.97 -0.95 -20.82
N GLN A 44 4.64 -0.94 -20.74
CA GLN A 44 3.86 0.25 -20.41
C GLN A 44 4.25 0.80 -19.03
N PHE A 45 4.36 -0.06 -18.02
CA PHE A 45 4.81 0.33 -16.68
C PHE A 45 6.19 0.98 -16.69
N ILE A 46 7.17 0.35 -17.36
CA ILE A 46 8.53 0.91 -17.49
C ILE A 46 8.48 2.30 -18.15
N THR A 47 7.71 2.46 -19.22
CA THR A 47 7.57 3.74 -19.92
C THR A 47 7.03 4.82 -19.02
N VAL A 48 5.93 4.56 -18.31
CA VAL A 48 5.31 5.52 -17.39
C VAL A 48 6.27 5.93 -16.27
N VAL A 49 7.02 4.96 -15.70
CA VAL A 49 8.01 5.28 -14.67
C VAL A 49 9.13 6.15 -15.23
N LYS A 50 9.67 5.83 -16.40
CA LYS A 50 10.72 6.62 -17.06
C LYS A 50 10.26 8.03 -17.37
N GLU A 51 9.07 8.19 -17.91
CA GLU A 51 8.49 9.51 -18.22
C GLU A 51 8.23 10.32 -16.95
N GLY A 52 7.64 9.69 -15.91
CA GLY A 52 7.32 10.37 -14.66
C GLY A 52 8.56 10.75 -13.84
N ARG A 53 9.61 9.93 -13.86
CA ARG A 53 10.85 10.21 -13.13
C ARG A 53 11.85 11.05 -13.93
N GLY A 54 11.87 10.93 -15.25
CA GLY A 54 12.75 11.69 -16.16
C GLY A 54 14.22 11.59 -15.74
N GLN A 55 14.90 12.72 -15.67
CA GLN A 55 16.33 12.81 -15.32
C GLN A 55 16.66 12.39 -13.88
N ARG A 56 15.68 12.25 -13.01
CA ARG A 56 15.87 11.77 -11.62
C ARG A 56 16.18 10.28 -11.57
N LEU A 57 15.74 9.51 -12.58
CA LEU A 57 15.89 8.06 -12.63
C LEU A 57 17.34 7.70 -12.94
N LYS A 58 17.93 6.86 -12.07
CA LYS A 58 19.26 6.27 -12.28
C LYS A 58 19.07 4.80 -12.61
N GLU A 59 18.86 4.51 -13.89
CA GLU A 59 18.54 3.15 -14.33
C GLU A 59 19.65 2.14 -13.96
N SER A 60 19.23 0.97 -13.52
CA SER A 60 20.08 -0.20 -13.31
C SER A 60 19.45 -1.42 -14.01
N PRO A 61 20.24 -2.43 -14.40
CA PRO A 61 19.73 -3.59 -15.14
C PRO A 61 18.55 -4.28 -14.49
N ASP A 62 18.56 -4.35 -13.13
CA ASP A 62 17.55 -5.08 -12.36
C ASP A 62 16.39 -4.21 -11.86
N MET A 63 16.38 -2.90 -12.20
CA MET A 63 15.41 -1.95 -11.66
C MET A 63 13.95 -2.37 -11.88
N PHE A 64 13.66 -2.96 -13.03
CA PHE A 64 12.31 -3.39 -13.44
C PHE A 64 12.17 -4.92 -13.50
N SER A 65 13.06 -5.66 -12.86
CA SER A 65 13.05 -7.14 -12.87
C SER A 65 12.03 -7.78 -11.93
N GLY A 66 11.33 -6.97 -11.13
CA GLY A 66 10.43 -7.45 -10.08
C GLY A 66 11.09 -7.59 -8.70
N LEU A 67 12.34 -7.16 -8.57
CA LEU A 67 12.99 -7.06 -7.26
C LEU A 67 12.38 -5.96 -6.40
N VAL A 68 12.50 -6.11 -5.08
CA VAL A 68 12.01 -5.16 -4.08
C VAL A 68 13.16 -4.28 -3.62
N TRP A 69 12.90 -2.98 -3.51
CA TRP A 69 13.88 -1.99 -3.06
C TRP A 69 13.46 -1.40 -1.70
N THR A 70 14.43 -1.19 -0.82
CA THR A 70 14.21 -0.40 0.40
C THR A 70 13.96 1.07 0.04
N GLY A 71 13.39 1.85 0.96
CA GLY A 71 13.16 3.28 0.74
C GLY A 71 14.44 4.03 0.39
N GLU A 72 15.53 3.82 1.14
CA GLU A 72 16.83 4.43 0.86
C GLU A 72 17.38 4.05 -0.53
N ARG A 73 17.26 2.76 -0.89
CA ARG A 73 17.68 2.31 -2.21
C ARG A 73 16.83 2.91 -3.32
N SER A 74 15.52 3.06 -3.09
CA SER A 74 14.60 3.70 -4.05
C SER A 74 14.97 5.16 -4.28
N ILE A 75 15.38 5.90 -3.25
CA ILE A 75 15.89 7.28 -3.39
C ILE A 75 17.20 7.28 -4.19
N ALA A 76 18.13 6.39 -3.86
CA ALA A 76 19.41 6.30 -4.58
C ALA A 76 19.23 5.99 -6.07
N LEU A 77 18.21 5.18 -6.42
CA LEU A 77 17.83 4.85 -7.79
C LEU A 77 16.96 5.93 -8.47
N GLY A 78 16.54 6.95 -7.74
CA GLY A 78 15.65 8.00 -8.26
C GLY A 78 14.21 7.57 -8.44
N LEU A 79 13.79 6.45 -7.84
CA LEU A 79 12.41 5.97 -7.84
C LEU A 79 11.54 6.72 -6.84
N ALA A 80 12.12 7.23 -5.76
CA ALA A 80 11.46 8.05 -4.74
C ALA A 80 12.26 9.33 -4.51
N ASP A 81 11.61 10.37 -3.97
CA ASP A 81 12.23 11.67 -3.71
C ASP A 81 12.73 11.81 -2.27
N GLY A 82 12.14 11.06 -1.32
CA GLY A 82 12.51 11.10 0.09
C GLY A 82 11.77 10.06 0.91
N LEU A 83 12.14 9.98 2.19
CA LEU A 83 11.42 9.21 3.21
C LEU A 83 10.47 10.17 3.95
N GLY A 84 9.28 9.68 4.26
CA GLY A 84 8.30 10.47 5.01
C GLY A 84 7.07 9.64 5.38
N SER A 85 6.31 10.16 6.34
CA SER A 85 4.95 9.72 6.63
C SER A 85 3.93 10.63 5.93
N VAL A 86 2.67 10.19 5.88
CA VAL A 86 1.58 11.03 5.36
C VAL A 86 1.55 12.39 6.08
N ASP A 87 1.65 12.38 7.41
CA ASP A 87 1.61 13.59 8.22
C ASP A 87 2.82 14.50 8.00
N SER A 88 4.04 13.94 7.88
CA SER A 88 5.23 14.73 7.61
C SER A 88 5.18 15.37 6.22
N VAL A 89 4.73 14.64 5.20
CA VAL A 89 4.58 15.18 3.85
C VAL A 89 3.48 16.25 3.79
N ALA A 90 2.34 16.03 4.45
CA ALA A 90 1.27 17.02 4.51
C ALA A 90 1.77 18.32 5.13
N ARG A 91 2.45 18.27 6.28
CA ARG A 91 2.96 19.42 7.00
C ARG A 91 4.14 20.09 6.29
N ASP A 92 5.17 19.31 5.94
CA ASP A 92 6.48 19.83 5.55
C ASP A 92 6.59 20.11 4.04
N VAL A 93 5.77 19.43 3.21
CA VAL A 93 5.79 19.59 1.75
C VAL A 93 4.55 20.33 1.24
N LEU A 94 3.37 19.98 1.74
CA LEU A 94 2.09 20.54 1.27
C LEU A 94 1.62 21.74 2.13
N ASN A 95 2.29 22.01 3.26
CA ASN A 95 1.94 23.07 4.22
C ASN A 95 0.47 22.98 4.68
N THR A 96 -0.02 21.79 4.94
CA THR A 96 -1.38 21.55 5.43
C THR A 96 -1.37 20.62 6.65
N GLU A 97 -2.22 20.93 7.62
CA GLU A 97 -2.46 20.07 8.80
C GLU A 97 -3.70 19.19 8.64
N ALA A 98 -4.56 19.52 7.66
CA ALA A 98 -5.81 18.80 7.44
C ALA A 98 -5.59 17.63 6.47
N VAL A 99 -5.51 16.42 6.99
CA VAL A 99 -5.50 15.17 6.22
C VAL A 99 -6.83 14.45 6.40
N ILE A 100 -7.56 14.24 5.31
CA ILE A 100 -8.81 13.49 5.33
C ILE A 100 -8.52 12.05 4.89
N ASP A 101 -8.75 11.11 5.80
CA ASP A 101 -8.56 9.69 5.57
C ASP A 101 -9.87 9.06 5.04
N TYR A 102 -9.86 8.69 3.78
CA TYR A 102 -10.98 8.01 3.10
C TYR A 102 -10.93 6.47 3.20
N SER A 103 -10.04 5.90 4.02
CA SER A 103 -9.97 4.46 4.21
C SER A 103 -11.26 3.91 4.81
N ASP A 104 -11.74 2.78 4.26
CA ASP A 104 -12.91 2.08 4.77
C ASP A 104 -12.50 1.22 5.98
N TYR A 105 -12.72 1.74 7.17
CA TYR A 105 -12.52 1.00 8.41
C TYR A 105 -13.76 0.17 8.74
N SER A 106 -13.55 -1.07 9.19
CA SER A 106 -14.63 -1.88 9.74
C SER A 106 -15.28 -1.16 10.94
N PRO A 107 -16.57 -1.40 11.23
CA PRO A 107 -17.25 -0.79 12.39
C PRO A 107 -16.50 -0.99 13.71
N LEU A 108 -15.87 -2.16 13.88
CA LEU A 108 -15.08 -2.50 15.06
C LEU A 108 -13.80 -1.65 15.18
N GLN A 109 -13.11 -1.40 14.05
CA GLN A 109 -11.90 -0.55 14.02
C GLN A 109 -12.27 0.92 14.30
N LYS A 110 -13.40 1.41 13.77
CA LYS A 110 -13.92 2.75 14.08
C LYS A 110 -14.18 2.91 15.57
N PHE A 111 -14.81 1.92 16.18
CA PHE A 111 -15.10 1.90 17.62
C PHE A 111 -13.82 1.93 18.48
N PHE A 112 -12.81 1.10 18.17
CA PHE A 112 -11.55 1.11 18.91
C PHE A 112 -10.75 2.41 18.73
N ARG A 113 -10.77 3.03 17.56
CA ARG A 113 -10.14 4.34 17.35
C ARG A 113 -10.81 5.43 18.19
N GLN A 114 -12.13 5.42 18.29
CA GLN A 114 -12.88 6.41 19.06
C GLN A 114 -12.58 6.29 20.55
N ILE A 115 -12.64 5.07 21.11
CA ILE A 115 -12.30 4.83 22.53
C ILE A 115 -10.82 5.16 22.81
N GLY A 116 -9.91 4.78 21.91
CA GLY A 116 -8.47 5.05 22.08
C GLY A 116 -8.16 6.55 22.09
N ALA A 117 -8.82 7.34 21.25
CA ALA A 117 -8.65 8.79 21.19
C ALA A 117 -9.20 9.46 22.47
N GLU A 118 -10.38 9.05 22.94
CA GLU A 118 -10.98 9.60 24.17
C GLU A 118 -10.20 9.19 25.44
N ALA A 119 -9.72 7.95 25.51
CA ALA A 119 -8.91 7.47 26.63
C ALA A 119 -7.56 8.19 26.73
N MET A 120 -6.90 8.48 25.62
CA MET A 120 -5.65 9.24 25.61
C MET A 120 -5.89 10.72 25.94
N GLY A 121 -6.94 11.36 25.42
CA GLY A 121 -7.30 12.73 25.74
C GLY A 121 -7.62 12.93 27.22
N GLY A 122 -8.37 12.03 27.84
CA GLY A 122 -8.68 12.05 29.27
C GLY A 122 -7.46 11.82 30.17
N ALA A 123 -6.53 10.94 29.77
CA ALA A 123 -5.30 10.67 30.50
C ALA A 123 -4.35 11.88 30.52
N TRP A 124 -4.23 12.62 29.40
CA TRP A 124 -3.44 13.85 29.35
C TRP A 124 -4.00 14.96 30.21
N GLN A 125 -5.31 15.22 30.20
CA GLN A 125 -5.94 16.20 31.08
C GLN A 125 -5.75 15.89 32.57
N GLN A 126 -5.82 14.62 32.96
CA GLN A 126 -5.56 14.20 34.33
C GLN A 126 -4.10 14.35 34.76
N LEU A 127 -3.14 14.14 33.84
CA LEU A 127 -1.73 14.39 34.09
C LEU A 127 -1.43 15.89 34.24
N GLU A 128 -1.94 16.71 33.35
CA GLU A 128 -1.75 18.19 33.44
C GLU A 128 -2.33 18.75 34.73
N SER A 129 -3.53 18.33 35.14
CA SER A 129 -4.15 18.78 36.39
C SER A 129 -3.34 18.38 37.65
N ARG A 130 -2.71 17.20 37.63
CA ARG A 130 -1.83 16.74 38.73
C ARG A 130 -0.51 17.52 38.77
N PHE A 131 0.09 17.83 37.62
CA PHE A 131 1.31 18.66 37.56
C PHE A 131 1.03 20.12 37.96
N ALA A 132 -0.11 20.69 37.57
CA ALA A 132 -0.51 22.04 38.00
C ALA A 132 -0.75 22.11 39.52
N ALA A 133 -1.39 21.11 40.10
CA ALA A 133 -1.60 21.05 41.55
C ALA A 133 -0.30 20.90 42.38
N GLN A 134 0.74 20.26 41.82
CA GLN A 134 2.05 20.17 42.49
C GLN A 134 2.87 21.45 42.43
N GLN A 135 2.66 22.32 41.43
CA GLN A 135 3.36 23.60 41.33
C GLN A 135 2.80 24.64 42.31
N THR A 136 1.52 24.57 42.67
CA THR A 136 0.92 25.52 43.68
C THR A 136 1.34 25.24 45.11
N LEU A 137 1.81 24.04 45.45
CA LEU A 137 2.28 23.68 46.77
C LEU A 137 3.76 24.01 47.06
N ARG A 138 4.47 24.64 46.12
CA ARG A 138 5.91 24.97 46.26
C ARG A 138 6.19 26.46 46.45
N VAL A 139 5.17 27.28 46.70
CA VAL A 139 5.28 28.76 46.84
C VAL A 139 4.76 29.23 48.23
N GLU A 140 4.86 28.42 49.28
CA GLU A 140 4.76 28.86 50.69
C GLU A 140 6.04 28.51 51.42
#